data_a94d1bc4336bc3dbc0aca2a2dda19bd9
#
_entry.id   a94d1bc4336bc3dbc0aca2a2dda19bd9
#
_cell.length_a   1.000
_cell.length_b   1.000
_cell.length_c   1.000
_cell.angle_alpha   90.00
_cell.angle_beta   90.00
_cell.angle_gamma   90.00
#
_symmetry.space_group_name_H-M   'P 1'
#
loop_
_entity.id
_entity.type
_entity.pdbx_description
1 polymer ?
#
loop_
_entity_poly.entity_id
_entity_poly.type
_entity_poly.pdbx_seq_one_letter_code
_entity_poly.pdbx_strand_id
1 'polypeptide(L)'
;MTIRRILVAIDGSQDAERAVDWLAEFPLPADAALEVVSAVQAPFAADAAVALGWSEFLAENERVVTEARRRLEKRWSAVTGRVVDGDPRRAIVEAATKAGSDLIVLGARGLGAVASFLLGSVSLGVARHAPCPVLIVRDRGRPVRTVTIGIDSSADARVAFEFFAALPLHSELRVRLVGVVEPLRLPASAVEFIAPALRPVIQDFENAARRRLEAELWPLAESLRRRVRSVVTATPAGAPAATIVRTAEKDSSDLIVVGARGLGMLERVALGSVSESVLRHATCPVLVVRPRG
;
A
#
# COMPACT_ATOMS: atom_id res chain seq x y z
N MET A 1 7.91 -14.83 3.78
CA MET A 1 6.42 -14.89 3.81
C MET A 1 5.95 -15.33 2.43
N THR A 2 5.10 -16.36 2.31
CA THR A 2 4.62 -16.84 0.99
C THR A 2 3.19 -16.32 0.80
N ILE A 3 2.90 -15.64 -0.32
CA ILE A 3 1.56 -15.18 -0.67
C ILE A 3 0.84 -16.35 -1.34
N ARG A 4 -0.22 -16.84 -0.72
CA ARG A 4 -1.05 -17.94 -1.21
C ARG A 4 -2.52 -17.57 -1.39
N ARG A 5 -3.01 -16.61 -0.62
CA ARG A 5 -4.42 -16.18 -0.64
C ARG A 5 -4.50 -14.67 -0.78
N ILE A 6 -5.19 -14.23 -1.82
CA ILE A 6 -5.31 -12.82 -2.17
C ILE A 6 -6.78 -12.47 -2.21
N LEU A 7 -7.20 -11.46 -1.46
CA LEU A 7 -8.52 -10.88 -1.57
C LEU A 7 -8.47 -9.65 -2.47
N VAL A 8 -9.33 -9.61 -3.49
CA VAL A 8 -9.46 -8.48 -4.42
C VAL A 8 -10.81 -7.82 -4.17
N ALA A 9 -10.80 -6.62 -3.59
CA ALA A 9 -12.02 -5.87 -3.29
C ALA A 9 -12.36 -4.93 -4.43
N ILE A 10 -13.61 -5.03 -4.92
CA ILE A 10 -14.12 -4.28 -6.07
C ILE A 10 -15.50 -3.70 -5.79
N ASP A 11 -15.85 -2.62 -6.49
CA ASP A 11 -17.14 -1.95 -6.40
C ASP A 11 -17.68 -1.47 -7.76
N GLY A 12 -17.06 -1.92 -8.86
CA GLY A 12 -17.39 -1.47 -10.21
C GLY A 12 -16.86 -0.09 -10.59
N SER A 13 -16.12 0.58 -9.70
CA SER A 13 -15.46 1.85 -10.03
C SER A 13 -14.28 1.64 -10.98
N GLN A 14 -13.91 2.70 -11.69
CA GLN A 14 -12.78 2.69 -12.59
C GLN A 14 -11.45 2.34 -11.88
N ASP A 15 -11.28 2.77 -10.63
CA ASP A 15 -10.08 2.45 -9.86
C ASP A 15 -10.07 0.97 -9.41
N ALA A 16 -11.24 0.37 -9.15
CA ALA A 16 -11.33 -1.07 -8.88
C ALA A 16 -11.00 -1.90 -10.13
N GLU A 17 -11.49 -1.49 -11.31
CA GLU A 17 -11.11 -2.14 -12.58
C GLU A 17 -9.61 -2.05 -12.86
N ARG A 18 -9.02 -0.85 -12.63
CA ARG A 18 -7.58 -0.66 -12.73
C ARG A 18 -6.79 -1.56 -11.77
N ALA A 19 -7.32 -1.78 -10.57
CA ALA A 19 -6.70 -2.67 -9.60
C ALA A 19 -6.67 -4.13 -10.11
N VAL A 20 -7.74 -4.58 -10.75
CA VAL A 20 -7.80 -5.91 -11.40
C VAL A 20 -6.78 -6.02 -12.53
N ASP A 21 -6.70 -5.01 -13.41
CA ASP A 21 -5.74 -4.99 -14.52
C ASP A 21 -4.29 -4.95 -14.03
N TRP A 22 -4.02 -4.08 -13.05
CA TRP A 22 -2.70 -3.94 -12.47
C TRP A 22 -2.22 -5.21 -11.77
N LEU A 23 -3.15 -5.91 -11.10
CA LEU A 23 -2.86 -7.17 -10.43
C LEU A 23 -2.41 -8.24 -11.43
N ALA A 24 -2.97 -8.25 -12.63
CA ALA A 24 -2.59 -9.21 -13.67
C ALA A 24 -1.11 -9.06 -14.09
N GLU A 25 -0.53 -7.87 -13.97
CA GLU A 25 0.86 -7.56 -14.30
C GLU A 25 1.80 -7.61 -13.07
N PHE A 26 1.25 -7.62 -11.84
CA PHE A 26 2.06 -7.60 -10.62
C PHE A 26 2.71 -8.96 -10.37
N PRO A 27 3.98 -8.99 -9.90
CA PRO A 27 4.71 -10.23 -9.68
C PRO A 27 4.17 -11.01 -8.46
N LEU A 28 3.11 -11.75 -8.65
CA LEU A 28 2.52 -12.66 -7.65
C LEU A 28 2.70 -14.12 -8.06
N PRO A 29 2.74 -15.04 -7.09
CA PRO A 29 2.79 -16.48 -7.37
C PRO A 29 1.63 -16.93 -8.27
N ALA A 30 1.92 -17.75 -9.26
CA ALA A 30 0.92 -18.28 -10.20
C ALA A 30 -0.04 -19.29 -9.54
N ASP A 31 0.37 -19.89 -8.44
CA ASP A 31 -0.40 -20.85 -7.64
C ASP A 31 -1.22 -20.17 -6.51
N ALA A 32 -1.24 -18.85 -6.45
CA ALA A 32 -2.06 -18.13 -5.47
C ALA A 32 -3.55 -18.32 -5.76
N ALA A 33 -4.35 -18.52 -4.69
CA ALA A 33 -5.80 -18.50 -4.77
C ALA A 33 -6.31 -17.07 -4.57
N LEU A 34 -7.21 -16.63 -5.45
CA LEU A 34 -7.81 -15.30 -5.42
C LEU A 34 -9.28 -15.38 -5.03
N GLU A 35 -9.71 -14.48 -4.16
CA GLU A 35 -11.11 -14.25 -3.85
C GLU A 35 -11.49 -12.82 -4.24
N VAL A 36 -12.42 -12.68 -5.19
CA VAL A 36 -12.98 -11.38 -5.59
C VAL A 36 -14.19 -11.08 -4.72
N VAL A 37 -14.20 -9.94 -4.05
CA VAL A 37 -15.27 -9.54 -3.13
C VAL A 37 -15.80 -8.17 -3.51
N SER A 38 -17.12 -8.05 -3.69
CA SER A 38 -17.85 -6.79 -3.68
C SER A 38 -18.64 -6.67 -2.39
N ALA A 39 -18.47 -5.56 -1.66
CA ALA A 39 -19.18 -5.31 -0.42
C ALA A 39 -20.31 -4.31 -0.67
N VAL A 40 -21.51 -4.69 -0.32
CA VAL A 40 -22.73 -3.89 -0.50
C VAL A 40 -23.45 -3.72 0.84
N GLN A 41 -24.01 -2.57 1.07
CA GLN A 41 -24.77 -2.31 2.30
C GLN A 41 -26.25 -2.08 1.95
N ALA A 42 -27.10 -2.94 2.48
CA ALA A 42 -28.53 -2.80 2.28
C ALA A 42 -29.06 -1.46 2.82
N PRO A 43 -29.93 -0.78 2.08
CA PRO A 43 -30.57 0.43 2.56
C PRO A 43 -31.52 0.13 3.75
N PHE A 44 -31.61 1.06 4.69
CA PHE A 44 -32.40 0.89 5.91
C PHE A 44 -33.93 0.89 5.70
N ALA A 45 -34.42 1.23 4.49
CA ALA A 45 -35.83 1.39 4.20
C ALA A 45 -36.42 0.16 3.52
N ALA A 46 -37.54 -0.34 4.05
CA ALA A 46 -38.29 -1.52 3.58
C ALA A 46 -39.40 -1.17 2.55
N ASP A 47 -39.22 -0.15 1.70
CA ASP A 47 -40.20 0.21 0.70
C ASP A 47 -40.05 -0.65 -0.56
N ALA A 48 -41.16 -1.04 -1.21
CA ALA A 48 -41.16 -1.95 -2.37
C ALA A 48 -40.32 -1.41 -3.55
N ALA A 49 -40.32 -0.09 -3.78
CA ALA A 49 -39.48 0.56 -4.79
C ALA A 49 -37.99 0.46 -4.45
N VAL A 50 -37.62 0.56 -3.18
CA VAL A 50 -36.27 0.34 -2.69
C VAL A 50 -35.86 -1.12 -2.83
N ALA A 51 -36.79 -2.07 -2.60
CA ALA A 51 -36.51 -3.50 -2.74
C ALA A 51 -36.22 -3.90 -4.19
N LEU A 52 -36.95 -3.32 -5.17
CA LEU A 52 -36.72 -3.55 -6.60
C LEU A 52 -35.34 -2.98 -7.04
N GLY A 53 -35.04 -1.72 -6.67
CA GLY A 53 -33.74 -1.11 -6.96
C GLY A 53 -32.59 -1.84 -6.29
N TRP A 54 -32.81 -2.43 -5.11
CA TRP A 54 -31.83 -3.23 -4.41
C TRP A 54 -31.50 -4.53 -5.12
N SER A 55 -32.52 -5.23 -5.69
CA SER A 55 -32.26 -6.46 -6.45
C SER A 55 -31.45 -6.22 -7.72
N GLU A 56 -31.72 -5.11 -8.42
CA GLU A 56 -30.94 -4.69 -9.59
C GLU A 56 -29.50 -4.31 -9.19
N PHE A 57 -29.34 -3.60 -8.08
CA PHE A 57 -28.03 -3.24 -7.56
C PHE A 57 -27.19 -4.48 -7.16
N LEU A 58 -27.81 -5.48 -6.52
CA LEU A 58 -27.14 -6.75 -6.22
C LEU A 58 -26.73 -7.48 -7.50
N ALA A 59 -27.63 -7.59 -8.48
CA ALA A 59 -27.35 -8.24 -9.74
C ALA A 59 -26.19 -7.55 -10.49
N GLU A 60 -26.10 -6.23 -10.43
CA GLU A 60 -24.98 -5.49 -11.03
C GLU A 60 -23.67 -5.79 -10.31
N ASN A 61 -23.65 -5.82 -8.97
CA ASN A 61 -22.45 -6.19 -8.21
C ASN A 61 -22.02 -7.64 -8.48
N GLU A 62 -22.94 -8.57 -8.67
CA GLU A 62 -22.63 -9.95 -9.08
C GLU A 62 -22.01 -10.01 -10.48
N ARG A 63 -22.47 -9.17 -11.43
CA ARG A 63 -21.84 -9.04 -12.76
C ARG A 63 -20.42 -8.49 -12.65
N VAL A 64 -20.22 -7.44 -11.87
CA VAL A 64 -18.90 -6.84 -11.63
C VAL A 64 -17.93 -7.89 -11.05
N VAL A 65 -18.37 -8.66 -10.05
CA VAL A 65 -17.58 -9.77 -9.47
C VAL A 65 -17.27 -10.83 -10.52
N THR A 66 -18.26 -11.24 -11.30
CA THR A 66 -18.11 -12.28 -12.33
C THR A 66 -17.12 -11.86 -13.42
N GLU A 67 -17.19 -10.60 -13.88
CA GLU A 67 -16.28 -10.08 -14.91
C GLU A 67 -14.84 -9.97 -14.37
N ALA A 68 -14.64 -9.44 -13.16
CA ALA A 68 -13.34 -9.37 -12.55
C ALA A 68 -12.73 -10.77 -12.34
N ARG A 69 -13.52 -11.72 -11.87
CA ARG A 69 -13.11 -13.12 -11.74
C ARG A 69 -12.63 -13.68 -13.08
N ARG A 70 -13.43 -13.54 -14.15
CA ARG A 70 -13.09 -14.01 -15.49
C ARG A 70 -11.79 -13.42 -16.03
N ARG A 71 -11.50 -12.16 -15.72
CA ARG A 71 -10.23 -11.51 -16.10
C ARG A 71 -9.04 -12.11 -15.36
N LEU A 72 -9.19 -12.39 -14.06
CA LEU A 72 -8.15 -12.97 -13.22
C LEU A 72 -7.93 -14.47 -13.51
N GLU A 73 -8.94 -15.21 -13.92
CA GLU A 73 -8.88 -16.63 -14.34
C GLU A 73 -7.95 -16.85 -15.54
N LYS A 74 -7.62 -15.80 -16.31
CA LYS A 74 -6.62 -15.86 -17.38
C LYS A 74 -5.21 -16.17 -16.88
N ARG A 75 -4.93 -15.84 -15.62
CA ARG A 75 -3.60 -16.01 -15.00
C ARG A 75 -3.59 -16.99 -13.82
N TRP A 76 -4.68 -17.06 -13.06
CA TRP A 76 -4.77 -17.92 -11.88
C TRP A 76 -5.88 -18.95 -12.04
N SER A 77 -5.59 -20.20 -11.71
CA SER A 77 -6.55 -21.30 -11.82
C SER A 77 -7.56 -21.36 -10.68
N ALA A 78 -7.23 -20.77 -9.53
CA ALA A 78 -8.08 -20.78 -8.33
C ALA A 78 -8.61 -19.36 -8.07
N VAL A 79 -9.68 -18.97 -8.75
CA VAL A 79 -10.34 -17.68 -8.56
C VAL A 79 -11.79 -17.90 -8.18
N THR A 80 -12.21 -17.38 -7.03
CA THR A 80 -13.60 -17.36 -6.58
C THR A 80 -14.13 -15.94 -6.50
N GLY A 81 -15.44 -15.77 -6.39
CA GLY A 81 -16.02 -14.44 -6.26
C GLY A 81 -17.37 -14.48 -5.56
N ARG A 82 -17.65 -13.45 -4.77
CA ARG A 82 -18.93 -13.29 -4.07
C ARG A 82 -19.23 -11.83 -3.72
N VAL A 83 -20.49 -11.53 -3.57
CA VAL A 83 -20.98 -10.30 -2.94
C VAL A 83 -21.17 -10.55 -1.45
N VAL A 84 -20.77 -9.60 -0.62
CA VAL A 84 -20.92 -9.65 0.85
C VAL A 84 -21.74 -8.46 1.34
N ASP A 85 -22.59 -8.68 2.34
CA ASP A 85 -23.38 -7.61 2.95
C ASP A 85 -22.62 -6.90 4.07
N GLY A 86 -22.83 -5.60 4.21
CA GLY A 86 -22.32 -4.77 5.30
C GLY A 86 -21.53 -3.55 4.86
N ASP A 87 -21.12 -2.75 5.85
CA ASP A 87 -20.21 -1.59 5.59
C ASP A 87 -18.95 -2.08 4.87
N PRO A 88 -18.62 -1.56 3.68
CA PRO A 88 -17.52 -2.08 2.86
C PRO A 88 -16.17 -2.16 3.58
N ARG A 89 -15.86 -1.23 4.48
CA ARG A 89 -14.60 -1.24 5.23
C ARG A 89 -14.51 -2.45 6.15
N ARG A 90 -15.60 -2.75 6.87
CA ARG A 90 -15.69 -3.88 7.79
C ARG A 90 -15.82 -5.20 7.03
N ALA A 91 -16.71 -5.27 6.05
CA ALA A 91 -16.98 -6.48 5.29
C ALA A 91 -15.74 -7.00 4.56
N ILE A 92 -14.92 -6.11 3.96
CA ILE A 92 -13.66 -6.48 3.30
C ILE A 92 -12.65 -7.02 4.33
N VAL A 93 -12.49 -6.34 5.47
CA VAL A 93 -11.56 -6.77 6.53
C VAL A 93 -11.99 -8.11 7.13
N GLU A 94 -13.27 -8.30 7.39
CA GLU A 94 -13.83 -9.56 7.90
C GLU A 94 -13.67 -10.71 6.88
N ALA A 95 -13.94 -10.45 5.59
CA ALA A 95 -13.74 -11.42 4.53
C ALA A 95 -12.26 -11.84 4.46
N ALA A 96 -11.33 -10.89 4.49
CA ALA A 96 -9.90 -11.17 4.49
C ALA A 96 -9.46 -11.97 5.73
N THR A 97 -10.01 -11.66 6.91
CA THR A 97 -9.74 -12.38 8.15
C THR A 97 -10.24 -13.82 8.08
N LYS A 98 -11.48 -14.02 7.65
CA LYS A 98 -12.09 -15.35 7.51
C LYS A 98 -11.36 -16.23 6.49
N ALA A 99 -10.94 -15.62 5.35
CA ALA A 99 -10.18 -16.32 4.32
C ALA A 99 -8.71 -16.55 4.72
N GLY A 100 -8.21 -15.90 5.77
CA GLY A 100 -6.80 -15.88 6.12
C GLY A 100 -5.95 -15.32 4.99
N SER A 101 -6.38 -14.22 4.39
CA SER A 101 -5.73 -13.61 3.24
C SER A 101 -4.31 -13.14 3.58
N ASP A 102 -3.41 -13.27 2.61
CA ASP A 102 -2.01 -12.84 2.71
C ASP A 102 -1.81 -11.43 2.15
N LEU A 103 -2.74 -10.99 1.31
CA LEU A 103 -2.76 -9.69 0.66
C LEU A 103 -4.20 -9.27 0.37
N ILE A 104 -4.52 -8.00 0.62
CA ILE A 104 -5.74 -7.36 0.10
C ILE A 104 -5.34 -6.41 -1.02
N VAL A 105 -6.08 -6.44 -2.14
CA VAL A 105 -5.90 -5.54 -3.28
C VAL A 105 -7.19 -4.78 -3.52
N LEU A 106 -7.11 -3.46 -3.67
CA LEU A 106 -8.28 -2.63 -3.97
C LEU A 106 -7.87 -1.35 -4.71
N GLY A 107 -8.84 -0.71 -5.35
CA GLY A 107 -8.68 0.60 -5.96
C GLY A 107 -8.51 1.71 -4.91
N ALA A 108 -7.90 2.81 -5.29
CA ALA A 108 -7.71 3.94 -4.37
C ALA A 108 -9.02 4.65 -4.05
N ARG A 109 -10.00 4.65 -4.97
CA ARG A 109 -11.30 5.33 -4.86
C ARG A 109 -12.41 4.40 -5.32
N GLY A 110 -13.59 4.58 -4.74
CA GLY A 110 -14.82 3.90 -5.14
C GLY A 110 -15.78 4.84 -5.87
N LEU A 111 -17.01 4.36 -6.12
CA LEU A 111 -18.08 5.03 -6.87
C LEU A 111 -18.49 6.42 -6.32
N GLY A 112 -18.27 6.72 -5.05
CA GLY A 112 -18.64 7.99 -4.40
C GLY A 112 -17.57 9.07 -4.37
N ALA A 113 -16.45 8.93 -5.07
CA ALA A 113 -15.32 9.87 -4.97
C ALA A 113 -15.51 11.11 -5.85
N VAL A 114 -15.60 12.28 -5.22
CA VAL A 114 -15.87 13.59 -5.87
C VAL A 114 -14.61 14.31 -6.35
N ALA A 115 -13.42 13.98 -5.84
CA ALA A 115 -12.17 14.68 -6.17
C ALA A 115 -11.07 13.72 -6.62
N SER A 116 -10.34 14.11 -7.68
CA SER A 116 -9.32 13.28 -8.35
C SER A 116 -8.06 12.94 -7.53
N PHE A 117 -7.84 13.62 -6.40
CA PHE A 117 -6.59 13.49 -5.60
C PHE A 117 -6.77 12.88 -4.21
N LEU A 118 -8.00 12.52 -3.80
CA LEU A 118 -8.24 12.01 -2.45
C LEU A 118 -8.31 10.48 -2.42
N LEU A 119 -7.69 9.88 -1.41
CA LEU A 119 -7.86 8.47 -1.07
C LEU A 119 -9.28 8.22 -0.56
N GLY A 120 -9.94 7.17 -1.07
CA GLY A 120 -11.29 6.79 -0.66
C GLY A 120 -11.38 6.36 0.81
N SER A 121 -12.53 6.60 1.42
CA SER A 121 -12.78 6.23 2.83
C SER A 121 -12.71 4.71 3.06
N VAL A 122 -13.13 3.91 2.09
CA VAL A 122 -13.05 2.44 2.14
C VAL A 122 -11.58 2.01 2.10
N SER A 123 -10.80 2.50 1.12
CA SER A 123 -9.40 2.13 0.94
C SER A 123 -8.56 2.51 2.15
N LEU A 124 -8.76 3.71 2.71
CA LEU A 124 -8.10 4.12 3.95
C LEU A 124 -8.56 3.27 5.15
N GLY A 125 -9.86 2.99 5.26
CA GLY A 125 -10.42 2.16 6.33
C GLY A 125 -9.85 0.74 6.31
N VAL A 126 -9.79 0.12 5.12
CA VAL A 126 -9.15 -1.20 4.94
C VAL A 126 -7.66 -1.13 5.28
N ALA A 127 -6.91 -0.13 4.78
CA ALA A 127 -5.49 0.02 5.10
C ALA A 127 -5.22 0.16 6.60
N ARG A 128 -6.14 0.75 7.36
CA ARG A 128 -6.03 0.88 8.83
C ARG A 128 -6.28 -0.42 9.57
N HIS A 129 -7.24 -1.25 9.13
CA HIS A 129 -7.78 -2.36 9.93
C HIS A 129 -7.51 -3.75 9.35
N ALA A 130 -6.90 -3.84 8.15
CA ALA A 130 -6.61 -5.12 7.52
C ALA A 130 -5.72 -6.02 8.39
N PRO A 131 -5.95 -7.35 8.39
CA PRO A 131 -5.13 -8.31 9.12
C PRO A 131 -3.80 -8.64 8.41
N CYS A 132 -3.64 -8.18 7.18
CA CYS A 132 -2.53 -8.51 6.27
C CYS A 132 -2.09 -7.27 5.46
N PRO A 133 -1.02 -7.35 4.67
CA PRO A 133 -0.63 -6.32 3.72
C PRO A 133 -1.76 -5.86 2.81
N VAL A 134 -1.76 -4.56 2.44
CA VAL A 134 -2.76 -3.94 1.59
C VAL A 134 -2.08 -3.23 0.43
N LEU A 135 -2.47 -3.59 -0.78
CA LEU A 135 -2.07 -2.93 -2.02
C LEU A 135 -3.22 -2.04 -2.51
N ILE A 136 -2.96 -0.73 -2.58
CA ILE A 136 -3.91 0.26 -3.08
C ILE A 136 -3.44 0.73 -4.45
N VAL A 137 -4.25 0.48 -5.47
CA VAL A 137 -3.94 0.79 -6.87
C VAL A 137 -4.64 2.08 -7.29
N ARG A 138 -3.88 2.97 -7.96
CA ARG A 138 -4.35 4.30 -8.39
C ARG A 138 -4.32 4.53 -9.89
N ASP A 139 -3.39 3.89 -10.59
CA ASP A 139 -3.10 4.13 -11.99
C ASP A 139 -3.39 2.90 -12.86
N ARG A 140 -3.39 3.10 -14.15
CA ARG A 140 -3.54 2.02 -15.14
C ARG A 140 -2.35 1.08 -15.04
N GLY A 141 -2.64 -0.22 -15.19
CA GLY A 141 -1.63 -1.27 -15.15
C GLY A 141 -0.47 -0.99 -16.11
N ARG A 142 0.67 -0.64 -15.50
CA ARG A 142 1.97 -0.71 -16.16
C ARG A 142 2.74 -1.86 -15.51
N PRO A 143 3.56 -2.56 -16.27
CA PRO A 143 4.49 -3.50 -15.68
C PRO A 143 5.33 -2.79 -14.61
N VAL A 144 5.42 -3.37 -13.43
CA VAL A 144 6.21 -2.79 -12.33
C VAL A 144 7.70 -2.91 -12.68
N ARG A 145 8.31 -1.80 -13.04
CA ARG A 145 9.74 -1.73 -13.41
C ARG A 145 10.60 -0.95 -12.43
N THR A 146 9.98 -0.03 -11.69
CA THR A 146 10.68 0.79 -10.71
C THR A 146 9.89 0.82 -9.41
N VAL A 147 10.55 0.49 -8.30
CA VAL A 147 9.94 0.44 -6.97
C VAL A 147 10.73 1.28 -6.00
N THR A 148 10.03 2.14 -5.24
CA THR A 148 10.59 2.86 -4.10
C THR A 148 10.13 2.20 -2.81
N ILE A 149 11.07 1.86 -1.93
CA ILE A 149 10.80 1.24 -0.62
C ILE A 149 11.26 2.19 0.48
N GLY A 150 10.33 2.64 1.33
CA GLY A 150 10.63 3.45 2.52
C GLY A 150 11.11 2.58 3.68
N ILE A 151 12.24 2.92 4.25
CA ILE A 151 12.89 2.23 5.39
C ILE A 151 13.18 3.25 6.49
N ASP A 152 12.74 2.96 7.73
CA ASP A 152 12.90 3.84 8.89
C ASP A 152 13.43 3.12 10.15
N SER A 153 14.11 2.01 9.99
CA SER A 153 14.62 1.16 11.09
C SER A 153 13.53 0.50 11.96
N SER A 154 12.26 0.66 11.62
CA SER A 154 11.16 -0.02 12.33
C SER A 154 11.07 -1.51 11.96
N ALA A 155 10.43 -2.31 12.82
CA ALA A 155 10.13 -3.70 12.51
C ALA A 155 9.19 -3.82 11.30
N ASP A 156 8.20 -2.93 11.18
CA ASP A 156 7.24 -2.95 10.06
C ASP A 156 7.93 -2.61 8.72
N ALA A 157 8.91 -1.71 8.70
CA ALA A 157 9.68 -1.41 7.48
C ALA A 157 10.55 -2.61 7.05
N ARG A 158 11.13 -3.33 8.01
CA ARG A 158 11.86 -4.58 7.73
C ARG A 158 10.93 -5.65 7.16
N VAL A 159 9.77 -5.85 7.78
CA VAL A 159 8.74 -6.79 7.29
C VAL A 159 8.25 -6.38 5.89
N ALA A 160 8.13 -5.08 5.61
CA ALA A 160 7.75 -4.58 4.29
C ALA A 160 8.80 -4.92 3.23
N PHE A 161 10.07 -4.73 3.54
CA PHE A 161 11.15 -5.13 2.67
C PHE A 161 11.18 -6.64 2.43
N GLU A 162 11.07 -7.46 3.49
CA GLU A 162 11.08 -8.93 3.40
C GLU A 162 9.88 -9.45 2.59
N PHE A 163 8.70 -8.86 2.79
CA PHE A 163 7.51 -9.19 2.00
C PHE A 163 7.73 -8.92 0.52
N PHE A 164 8.22 -7.74 0.17
CA PHE A 164 8.55 -7.38 -1.21
C PHE A 164 9.64 -8.30 -1.79
N ALA A 165 10.70 -8.54 -1.04
CA ALA A 165 11.80 -9.41 -1.45
C ALA A 165 11.36 -10.88 -1.65
N ALA A 166 10.28 -11.33 -1.01
CA ALA A 166 9.74 -12.68 -1.19
C ALA A 166 8.91 -12.84 -2.48
N LEU A 167 8.55 -11.74 -3.15
CA LEU A 167 7.83 -11.79 -4.44
C LEU A 167 8.70 -12.41 -5.54
N PRO A 168 8.08 -13.01 -6.58
CA PRO A 168 8.78 -13.48 -7.77
C PRO A 168 9.23 -12.30 -8.65
N LEU A 169 10.25 -11.57 -8.18
CA LEU A 169 10.78 -10.38 -8.84
C LEU A 169 11.42 -10.74 -10.19
N HIS A 170 11.21 -9.88 -11.19
CA HIS A 170 11.88 -10.06 -12.50
C HIS A 170 13.21 -9.29 -12.55
N SER A 171 14.14 -9.76 -13.38
CA SER A 171 15.53 -9.26 -13.47
C SER A 171 15.64 -7.79 -13.93
N GLU A 172 14.64 -7.27 -14.65
CA GLU A 172 14.64 -5.90 -15.15
C GLU A 172 14.16 -4.84 -14.11
N LEU A 173 13.78 -5.29 -12.92
CA LEU A 173 13.29 -4.41 -11.86
C LEU A 173 14.39 -3.49 -11.34
N ARG A 174 14.07 -2.24 -11.13
CA ARG A 174 14.90 -1.24 -10.44
C ARG A 174 14.31 -0.95 -9.09
N VAL A 175 15.11 -1.02 -8.04
CA VAL A 175 14.67 -0.77 -6.66
C VAL A 175 15.43 0.39 -6.07
N ARG A 176 14.72 1.32 -5.46
CA ARG A 176 15.29 2.36 -4.61
C ARG A 176 14.88 2.15 -3.17
N LEU A 177 15.86 2.00 -2.29
CA LEU A 177 15.65 2.00 -0.84
C LEU A 177 15.87 3.42 -0.32
N VAL A 178 14.88 3.97 0.38
CA VAL A 178 14.91 5.35 0.86
C VAL A 178 14.77 5.36 2.38
N GLY A 179 15.84 5.79 3.07
CA GLY A 179 15.79 6.13 4.49
C GLY A 179 15.80 7.65 4.62
N VAL A 180 14.82 8.24 5.29
CA VAL A 180 14.74 9.70 5.41
C VAL A 180 15.29 10.17 6.73
N VAL A 181 16.28 11.07 6.68
CA VAL A 181 16.80 11.78 7.87
C VAL A 181 15.86 12.94 8.18
N GLU A 182 15.13 12.84 9.26
CA GLU A 182 14.25 13.92 9.70
C GLU A 182 15.08 15.02 10.38
N PRO A 183 15.09 16.26 9.84
CA PRO A 183 15.84 17.35 10.43
C PRO A 183 15.33 17.68 11.83
N LEU A 184 16.24 17.98 12.74
CA LEU A 184 15.89 18.42 14.09
C LEU A 184 15.12 19.76 14.01
N ARG A 185 13.87 19.76 14.41
CA ARG A 185 13.05 20.98 14.45
C ARG A 185 13.30 21.73 15.75
N LEU A 186 13.96 22.87 15.66
CA LEU A 186 14.05 23.80 16.78
C LEU A 186 12.80 24.68 16.83
N PRO A 187 12.32 25.07 18.04
CA PRO A 187 11.30 26.09 18.18
C PRO A 187 11.73 27.40 17.53
N ALA A 188 10.81 28.15 16.94
CA ALA A 188 11.11 29.41 16.25
C ALA A 188 11.91 30.40 17.11
N SER A 189 11.62 30.47 18.42
CA SER A 189 12.34 31.27 19.40
C SER A 189 13.80 30.83 19.62
N ALA A 190 14.13 29.56 19.35
CA ALA A 190 15.48 29.06 19.48
C ALA A 190 16.31 29.24 18.20
N VAL A 191 15.65 29.39 17.04
CA VAL A 191 16.33 29.47 15.73
C VAL A 191 17.19 30.74 15.64
N GLU A 192 16.71 31.87 16.17
CA GLU A 192 17.38 33.17 16.05
C GLU A 192 18.60 33.30 16.94
N PHE A 193 18.52 32.83 18.20
CA PHE A 193 19.56 33.04 19.21
C PHE A 193 20.47 31.84 19.44
N ILE A 194 19.96 30.62 19.34
CA ILE A 194 20.67 29.40 19.74
C ILE A 194 21.15 28.61 18.52
N ALA A 195 20.46 28.68 17.38
CA ALA A 195 20.78 27.91 16.20
C ALA A 195 22.22 28.06 15.70
N PRO A 196 22.85 29.23 15.66
CA PRO A 196 24.23 29.35 15.20
C PRO A 196 25.21 28.53 16.05
N ALA A 197 25.05 28.52 17.38
CA ALA A 197 25.91 27.79 18.31
C ALA A 197 25.64 26.27 18.27
N LEU A 198 24.41 25.86 18.03
CA LEU A 198 24.01 24.45 17.97
C LEU A 198 24.19 23.81 16.59
N ARG A 199 24.46 24.61 15.55
CA ARG A 199 24.58 24.11 14.17
C ARG A 199 25.53 22.91 14.02
N PRO A 200 26.77 22.90 14.61
CA PRO A 200 27.64 21.74 14.53
C PRO A 200 27.04 20.50 15.20
N VAL A 201 26.40 20.67 16.37
CA VAL A 201 25.78 19.56 17.12
C VAL A 201 24.60 18.96 16.33
N ILE A 202 23.78 19.83 15.74
CA ILE A 202 22.66 19.39 14.88
C ILE A 202 23.19 18.61 13.68
N GLN A 203 24.23 19.13 13.03
CA GLN A 203 24.84 18.51 11.87
C GLN A 203 25.49 17.15 12.21
N ASP A 204 26.12 17.04 13.35
CA ASP A 204 26.67 15.77 13.85
C ASP A 204 25.58 14.76 14.13
N PHE A 205 24.45 15.18 14.71
CA PHE A 205 23.28 14.34 14.94
C PHE A 205 22.68 13.85 13.63
N GLU A 206 22.46 14.73 12.65
CA GLU A 206 21.94 14.38 11.33
C GLU A 206 22.90 13.45 10.58
N ASN A 207 24.21 13.69 10.68
CA ASN A 207 25.22 12.82 10.08
C ASN A 207 25.24 11.43 10.75
N ALA A 208 25.08 11.36 12.06
CA ALA A 208 24.98 10.09 12.78
C ALA A 208 23.73 9.31 12.38
N ALA A 209 22.56 9.99 12.28
CA ALA A 209 21.32 9.39 11.81
C ALA A 209 21.46 8.87 10.37
N ARG A 210 22.11 9.65 9.50
CA ARG A 210 22.39 9.23 8.11
C ARG A 210 23.26 7.98 8.06
N ARG A 211 24.39 7.95 8.77
CA ARG A 211 25.28 6.78 8.82
C ARG A 211 24.55 5.53 9.33
N ARG A 212 23.67 5.69 10.32
CA ARG A 212 22.87 4.59 10.83
C ARG A 212 21.92 4.03 9.77
N LEU A 213 21.19 4.90 9.07
CA LEU A 213 20.30 4.48 7.97
C LEU A 213 21.09 3.83 6.84
N GLU A 214 22.23 4.39 6.44
CA GLU A 214 23.08 3.80 5.40
C GLU A 214 23.56 2.40 5.78
N ALA A 215 23.98 2.19 7.04
CA ALA A 215 24.38 0.88 7.54
C ALA A 215 23.22 -0.15 7.53
N GLU A 216 21.98 0.29 7.71
CA GLU A 216 20.79 -0.57 7.60
C GLU A 216 20.38 -0.85 6.16
N LEU A 217 20.46 0.15 5.29
CA LEU A 217 20.08 0.01 3.89
C LEU A 217 21.04 -0.89 3.11
N TRP A 218 22.32 -0.88 3.47
CA TRP A 218 23.35 -1.63 2.75
C TRP A 218 23.06 -3.15 2.66
N PRO A 219 22.86 -3.92 3.74
CA PRO A 219 22.59 -5.34 3.69
C PRO A 219 21.28 -5.66 2.96
N LEU A 220 20.26 -4.80 3.07
CA LEU A 220 19.02 -4.95 2.33
C LEU A 220 19.25 -4.82 0.83
N ALA A 221 20.01 -3.81 0.41
CA ALA A 221 20.37 -3.62 -0.99
C ALA A 221 21.17 -4.82 -1.54
N GLU A 222 22.17 -5.30 -0.80
CA GLU A 222 22.96 -6.46 -1.20
C GLU A 222 22.10 -7.71 -1.43
N SER A 223 21.10 -7.95 -0.59
CA SER A 223 20.21 -9.10 -0.71
C SER A 223 19.39 -9.12 -2.01
N LEU A 224 19.14 -7.96 -2.62
CA LEU A 224 18.38 -7.83 -3.86
C LEU A 224 19.25 -7.75 -5.13
N ARG A 225 20.50 -7.30 -5.04
CA ARG A 225 21.36 -7.00 -6.21
C ARG A 225 21.50 -8.13 -7.23
N ARG A 226 21.44 -9.38 -6.77
CA ARG A 226 21.53 -10.55 -7.65
C ARG A 226 20.21 -10.93 -8.33
N ARG A 227 19.12 -10.31 -7.92
CA ARG A 227 17.75 -10.68 -8.34
C ARG A 227 17.09 -9.64 -9.23
N VAL A 228 17.61 -8.41 -9.23
CA VAL A 228 17.02 -7.28 -9.92
C VAL A 228 18.09 -6.50 -10.70
N ARG A 229 17.69 -5.69 -11.66
CA ARG A 229 18.59 -4.92 -12.53
C ARG A 229 19.49 -3.95 -11.76
N SER A 230 18.93 -3.25 -10.81
CA SER A 230 19.69 -2.31 -9.98
C SER A 230 19.02 -2.06 -8.64
N VAL A 231 19.85 -1.84 -7.62
CA VAL A 231 19.40 -1.37 -6.31
C VAL A 231 20.20 -0.12 -5.94
N VAL A 232 19.50 0.96 -5.65
CA VAL A 232 20.09 2.24 -5.23
C VAL A 232 19.58 2.58 -3.84
N THR A 233 20.47 2.98 -2.93
CA THR A 233 20.12 3.50 -1.61
C THR A 233 20.18 5.02 -1.61
N ALA A 234 19.30 5.66 -0.84
CA ALA A 234 19.29 7.10 -0.66
C ALA A 234 18.88 7.46 0.78
N THR A 235 19.56 8.46 1.34
CA THR A 235 19.30 8.98 2.69
C THR A 235 19.07 10.50 2.67
N PRO A 236 18.04 10.98 1.92
CA PRO A 236 17.71 12.40 1.87
C PRO A 236 17.23 12.93 3.21
N ALA A 237 17.47 14.23 3.47
CA ALA A 237 16.87 14.93 4.60
C ALA A 237 15.48 15.47 4.23
N GLY A 238 14.54 15.48 5.18
CA GLY A 238 13.21 16.07 4.99
C GLY A 238 12.10 15.40 5.81
N ALA A 239 10.86 15.80 5.53
CA ALA A 239 9.68 15.13 6.09
C ALA A 239 9.49 13.76 5.42
N PRO A 240 9.43 12.65 6.17
CA PRO A 240 9.51 11.30 5.63
C PRO A 240 8.53 11.03 4.48
N ALA A 241 7.23 11.22 4.70
CA ALA A 241 6.21 10.92 3.69
C ALA A 241 6.39 11.74 2.40
N ALA A 242 6.58 13.06 2.52
CA ALA A 242 6.76 13.95 1.37
C ALA A 242 8.05 13.62 0.61
N THR A 243 9.09 13.22 1.31
CA THR A 243 10.39 12.87 0.70
C THR A 243 10.31 11.53 -0.03
N ILE A 244 9.62 10.52 0.53
CA ILE A 244 9.38 9.23 -0.13
C ILE A 244 8.57 9.44 -1.42
N VAL A 245 7.45 10.17 -1.33
CA VAL A 245 6.57 10.46 -2.50
C VAL A 245 7.36 11.19 -3.59
N ARG A 246 8.05 12.29 -3.25
CA ARG A 246 8.86 13.06 -4.21
C ARG A 246 9.99 12.23 -4.84
N THR A 247 10.60 11.31 -4.08
CA THR A 247 11.62 10.41 -4.62
C THR A 247 11.00 9.42 -5.60
N ALA A 248 9.84 8.87 -5.28
CA ALA A 248 9.11 7.98 -6.18
C ALA A 248 8.68 8.68 -7.47
N GLU A 249 8.20 9.92 -7.39
CA GLU A 249 7.86 10.75 -8.56
C GLU A 249 9.08 11.02 -9.44
N LYS A 250 10.19 11.44 -8.84
CA LYS A 250 11.46 11.71 -9.56
C LYS A 250 11.96 10.48 -10.31
N ASP A 251 11.83 9.30 -9.74
CA ASP A 251 12.25 8.04 -10.35
C ASP A 251 11.17 7.44 -11.26
N SER A 252 10.01 8.07 -11.39
CA SER A 252 8.83 7.53 -12.09
C SER A 252 8.50 6.13 -11.58
N SER A 253 8.45 5.96 -10.26
CA SER A 253 8.19 4.65 -9.63
C SER A 253 6.78 4.16 -9.93
N ASP A 254 6.69 2.87 -10.25
CA ASP A 254 5.43 2.18 -10.53
C ASP A 254 4.79 1.64 -9.23
N LEU A 255 5.55 1.62 -8.14
CA LEU A 255 5.09 1.15 -6.82
C LEU A 255 5.89 1.81 -5.71
N ILE A 256 5.20 2.22 -4.63
CA ILE A 256 5.82 2.54 -3.35
C ILE A 256 5.50 1.43 -2.36
N VAL A 257 6.50 0.98 -1.59
CA VAL A 257 6.35 0.01 -0.49
C VAL A 257 6.73 0.67 0.82
N VAL A 258 5.85 0.57 1.83
CA VAL A 258 6.09 1.11 3.17
C VAL A 258 5.58 0.15 4.24
N GLY A 259 6.19 0.19 5.42
CA GLY A 259 5.63 -0.46 6.60
C GLY A 259 4.34 0.22 7.06
N ALA A 260 3.46 -0.50 7.72
CA ALA A 260 2.21 0.09 8.23
C ALA A 260 2.48 1.09 9.35
N ARG A 261 3.51 0.86 10.18
CA ARG A 261 3.91 1.70 11.31
C ARG A 261 5.39 2.02 11.22
N GLY A 262 5.80 3.15 11.79
CA GLY A 262 7.18 3.58 11.89
C GLY A 262 7.70 3.58 13.34
N LEU A 263 8.90 4.13 13.52
CA LEU A 263 9.54 4.29 14.82
C LEU A 263 8.67 5.12 15.78
N GLY A 264 8.58 4.68 17.05
CA GLY A 264 7.88 5.42 18.10
C GLY A 264 6.37 5.27 18.14
N MET A 265 5.78 4.41 17.32
CA MET A 265 4.34 4.14 17.34
C MET A 265 3.98 3.07 18.38
N LEU A 266 2.97 3.38 19.22
CA LEU A 266 2.40 2.40 20.12
C LEU A 266 1.68 1.29 19.31
N GLU A 267 1.73 0.04 19.79
CA GLU A 267 1.12 -1.13 19.14
C GLU A 267 -0.38 -0.97 18.80
N ARG A 268 -1.07 -0.04 19.47
CA ARG A 268 -2.50 0.23 19.31
C ARG A 268 -2.85 1.08 18.07
N VAL A 269 -1.87 1.67 17.40
CA VAL A 269 -2.16 2.49 16.20
C VAL A 269 -2.21 1.61 14.97
N ALA A 270 -3.34 1.63 14.31
CA ALA A 270 -3.63 0.78 13.16
C ALA A 270 -2.80 1.12 11.91
N LEU A 271 -2.45 2.41 11.70
CA LEU A 271 -1.67 2.90 10.56
C LEU A 271 -0.86 4.13 10.99
N GLY A 272 0.42 4.17 10.63
CA GLY A 272 1.33 5.28 10.94
C GLY A 272 1.08 6.52 10.09
N SER A 273 1.43 7.69 10.63
CA SER A 273 1.27 8.99 9.96
C SER A 273 2.01 9.07 8.62
N VAL A 274 3.21 8.49 8.53
CA VAL A 274 4.00 8.44 7.29
C VAL A 274 3.29 7.59 6.25
N SER A 275 2.88 6.37 6.59
CA SER A 275 2.21 5.44 5.68
C SER A 275 0.86 5.98 5.21
N GLU A 276 0.07 6.59 6.11
CA GLU A 276 -1.18 7.27 5.75
C GLU A 276 -0.92 8.46 4.83
N SER A 277 0.10 9.28 5.12
CA SER A 277 0.43 10.42 4.28
C SER A 277 0.95 9.99 2.90
N VAL A 278 1.77 8.93 2.81
CA VAL A 278 2.15 8.33 1.52
C VAL A 278 0.92 7.85 0.76
N LEU A 279 0.02 7.12 1.41
CA LEU A 279 -1.24 6.68 0.80
C LEU A 279 -2.10 7.83 0.28
N ARG A 280 -2.09 8.98 0.91
CA ARG A 280 -2.88 10.14 0.47
C ARG A 280 -2.26 10.87 -0.71
N HIS A 281 -0.94 10.94 -0.79
CA HIS A 281 -0.23 11.83 -1.71
C HIS A 281 0.49 11.10 -2.86
N ALA A 282 0.71 9.78 -2.76
CA ALA A 282 1.33 9.03 -3.85
C ALA A 282 0.50 9.11 -5.14
N THR A 283 1.17 9.22 -6.27
CA THR A 283 0.57 9.20 -7.61
C THR A 283 0.57 7.80 -8.24
N CYS A 284 1.36 6.87 -7.70
CA CYS A 284 1.45 5.47 -8.10
C CYS A 284 0.83 4.53 -7.05
N PRO A 285 0.64 3.24 -7.35
CA PRO A 285 0.23 2.22 -6.38
C PRO A 285 1.09 2.20 -5.12
N VAL A 286 0.47 1.90 -3.99
CA VAL A 286 1.15 1.81 -2.69
C VAL A 286 0.84 0.47 -2.02
N LEU A 287 1.89 -0.26 -1.67
CA LEU A 287 1.84 -1.45 -0.85
C LEU A 287 2.19 -1.09 0.60
N VAL A 288 1.21 -1.18 1.47
CA VAL A 288 1.39 -1.02 2.92
C VAL A 288 1.49 -2.41 3.53
N VAL A 289 2.62 -2.68 4.17
CA VAL A 289 2.90 -3.99 4.76
C VAL A 289 2.89 -3.90 6.28
N ARG A 290 2.27 -4.88 6.90
CA ARG A 290 2.24 -5.06 8.36
C ARG A 290 2.63 -6.49 8.71
N PRO A 291 3.18 -6.72 9.91
CA PRO A 291 3.30 -8.07 10.44
C PRO A 291 1.93 -8.72 10.48
N ARG A 292 1.87 -10.03 10.26
CA ARG A 292 0.65 -10.81 10.57
C ARG A 292 0.44 -10.82 12.08
N GLY A 293 -0.76 -10.48 12.48
CA GLY A 293 -1.18 -10.64 13.88
C GLY A 293 -1.37 -12.11 14.23
#